data_13433b74bc21b56de2ac1bfe92fcd481
#
_entry.id   13433b74bc21b56de2ac1bfe92fcd481
#
_cell.length_a   1.000
_cell.length_b   1.000
_cell.length_c   1.000
_cell.angle_alpha   90.00
_cell.angle_beta   90.00
_cell.angle_gamma   90.00
#
_symmetry.space_group_name_H-M   'P 1'
#
loop_
_entity.id
_entity.type
_entity.pdbx_description
1 polymer ?
#
loop_
_entity_poly.entity_id
_entity_poly.type
_entity_poly.pdbx_seq_one_letter_code
_entity_poly.pdbx_strand_id
1 'polypeptide(L)'
;MVEGRAVSREAAREIYGVIVREDGSLDADGTKRERAGQRAARVRKDGSVKTLAGKVIAKVTENLDVRKENGSLHCACAKCGADLGPIRDNYKEHCVMEEREITAANPNIGDWKRYIDDKPVFRQFYCPGCGALVENEVARADDPVLRDIELQLH
;
A
#
# COMPACT_ATOMS: atom_id res chain seq x y z
N MET A 1 19.93 25.68 15.16
CA MET A 1 18.51 25.27 15.20
C MET A 1 18.10 25.03 13.76
N VAL A 2 17.97 23.76 13.37
CA VAL A 2 17.36 23.41 12.08
C VAL A 2 15.88 23.46 12.33
N GLU A 3 15.18 24.49 11.88
CA GLU A 3 13.74 24.48 11.75
C GLU A 3 13.39 23.39 10.73
N GLY A 4 13.20 22.17 11.21
CA GLY A 4 12.67 21.09 10.42
C GLY A 4 11.29 21.52 9.92
N ARG A 5 11.01 21.37 8.64
CA ARG A 5 9.68 21.54 8.08
C ARG A 5 8.77 20.52 8.77
N ALA A 6 8.10 20.95 9.83
CA ALA A 6 7.22 20.10 10.60
C ALA A 6 6.05 19.69 9.69
N VAL A 7 5.72 18.41 9.69
CA VAL A 7 4.52 17.90 9.03
C VAL A 7 3.31 18.49 9.75
N SER A 8 2.34 19.06 9.01
CA SER A 8 1.11 19.57 9.62
C SER A 8 0.35 18.43 10.31
N ARG A 9 -0.49 18.74 11.33
CA ARG A 9 -1.32 17.72 12.00
C ARG A 9 -2.26 17.02 11.03
N GLU A 10 -2.77 17.75 10.05
CA GLU A 10 -3.63 17.23 9.00
C GLU A 10 -2.86 16.23 8.12
N ALA A 11 -1.67 16.59 7.64
CA ALA A 11 -0.83 15.69 6.88
C ALA A 11 -0.36 14.47 7.70
N ALA A 12 -0.07 14.66 9.00
CA ALA A 12 0.24 13.55 9.91
C ALA A 12 -0.90 12.54 9.99
N ARG A 13 -2.15 13.02 10.07
CA ARG A 13 -3.33 12.16 10.10
C ARG A 13 -3.63 11.53 8.75
N GLU A 14 -3.72 12.33 7.68
CA GLU A 14 -4.19 11.86 6.38
C GLU A 14 -3.18 10.97 5.66
N ILE A 15 -1.89 11.33 5.74
CA ILE A 15 -0.82 10.62 5.03
C ILE A 15 -0.27 9.48 5.89
N TYR A 16 -0.02 9.74 7.18
CA TYR A 16 0.68 8.79 8.06
C TYR A 16 -0.25 8.07 9.04
N GLY A 17 -1.53 8.45 9.10
CA GLY A 17 -2.49 7.91 10.07
C GLY A 17 -2.06 8.17 11.52
N VAL A 18 -1.39 9.30 11.78
CA VAL A 18 -0.86 9.66 13.09
C VAL A 18 -1.68 10.79 13.68
N ILE A 19 -2.17 10.61 14.91
CA ILE A 19 -2.89 11.63 15.65
C ILE A 19 -1.95 12.36 16.59
N VAL A 20 -1.82 13.67 16.38
CA VAL A 20 -1.00 14.57 17.20
C VAL A 20 -1.95 15.50 17.98
N ARG A 21 -1.77 15.55 19.32
CA ARG A 21 -2.55 16.42 20.22
C ARG A 21 -2.19 17.90 20.02
N GLU A 22 -2.96 18.77 20.65
CA GLU A 22 -2.75 20.22 20.55
C GLU A 22 -1.40 20.67 21.12
N ASP A 23 -0.91 19.99 22.14
CA ASP A 23 0.40 20.22 22.76
C ASP A 23 1.58 19.65 21.95
N GLY A 24 1.32 19.07 20.77
CA GLY A 24 2.34 18.44 19.90
C GLY A 24 2.70 17.00 20.28
N SER A 25 2.13 16.45 21.36
CA SER A 25 2.38 15.07 21.77
C SER A 25 1.63 14.05 20.90
N LEU A 26 2.17 12.82 20.82
CA LEU A 26 1.54 11.72 20.11
C LEU A 26 0.34 11.17 20.87
N ASP A 27 -0.82 11.07 20.23
CA ASP A 27 -1.93 10.24 20.70
C ASP A 27 -1.78 8.81 20.17
N ALA A 28 -1.19 7.93 20.96
CA ALA A 28 -0.96 6.55 20.53
C ALA A 28 -2.26 5.76 20.30
N ASP A 29 -3.26 5.92 21.17
CA ASP A 29 -4.53 5.23 21.05
C ASP A 29 -5.37 5.80 19.91
N GLY A 30 -5.40 7.12 19.74
CA GLY A 30 -6.01 7.79 18.60
C GLY A 30 -5.38 7.33 17.29
N THR A 31 -4.06 7.27 17.24
CA THR A 31 -3.29 6.76 16.08
C THR A 31 -3.64 5.31 15.75
N LYS A 32 -3.75 4.44 16.76
CA LYS A 32 -4.14 3.04 16.56
C LYS A 32 -5.55 2.92 15.99
N ARG A 33 -6.50 3.70 16.52
CA ARG A 33 -7.90 3.73 16.02
C ARG A 33 -7.96 4.28 14.59
N GLU A 34 -7.28 5.39 14.31
CA GLU A 34 -7.23 5.99 12.96
C GLU A 34 -6.71 5.00 11.92
N ARG A 35 -5.57 4.36 12.20
CA ARG A 35 -4.97 3.35 11.30
C ARG A 35 -5.86 2.12 11.13
N ALA A 36 -6.57 1.70 12.18
CA ALA A 36 -7.53 0.60 12.08
C ALA A 36 -8.72 0.98 11.19
N GLY A 37 -9.26 2.20 11.35
CA GLY A 37 -10.33 2.74 10.51
C GLY A 37 -9.93 2.85 9.04
N GLN A 38 -8.76 3.40 8.75
CA GLN A 38 -8.22 3.50 7.40
C GLN A 38 -8.06 2.12 6.75
N ARG A 39 -7.52 1.13 7.49
CA ARG A 39 -7.41 -0.25 6.98
C ARG A 39 -8.77 -0.87 6.72
N ALA A 40 -9.73 -0.71 7.63
CA ALA A 40 -11.07 -1.25 7.46
C ALA A 40 -11.83 -0.65 6.25
N ALA A 41 -11.52 0.58 5.87
CA ALA A 41 -12.07 1.21 4.67
C ALA A 41 -11.52 0.61 3.36
N ARG A 42 -10.32 0.03 3.40
CA ARG A 42 -9.59 -0.50 2.23
C ARG A 42 -9.81 -1.98 1.95
N VAL A 43 -10.48 -2.71 2.84
CA VAL A 43 -10.77 -4.14 2.61
C VAL A 43 -11.95 -4.32 1.67
N ARG A 44 -11.92 -5.39 0.85
CA ARG A 44 -13.08 -5.82 0.07
C ARG A 44 -14.11 -6.47 1.00
N LYS A 45 -15.36 -6.03 0.89
CA LYS A 45 -16.47 -6.50 1.74
C LYS A 45 -17.40 -7.48 1.03
N ASP A 46 -17.13 -7.82 -0.21
CA ASP A 46 -17.95 -8.68 -1.06
C ASP A 46 -17.74 -10.19 -0.83
N GLY A 47 -16.90 -10.56 0.10
CA GLY A 47 -16.57 -11.96 0.39
C GLY A 47 -15.68 -12.65 -0.65
N SER A 48 -15.17 -11.91 -1.65
CA SER A 48 -14.34 -12.46 -2.74
C SER A 48 -12.91 -12.81 -2.31
N VAL A 49 -12.49 -12.33 -1.13
CA VAL A 49 -11.10 -12.51 -0.67
C VAL A 49 -10.87 -13.91 -0.13
N LYS A 50 -10.06 -14.67 -0.87
CA LYS A 50 -9.59 -15.99 -0.43
C LYS A 50 -8.34 -15.83 0.45
N THR A 51 -8.23 -16.62 1.51
CA THR A 51 -7.02 -16.72 2.32
C THR A 51 -6.33 -18.05 2.02
N LEU A 52 -5.03 -17.98 1.72
CA LEU A 52 -4.22 -19.17 1.44
C LEU A 52 -3.69 -19.75 2.76
N ALA A 53 -4.01 -21.02 3.00
CA ALA A 53 -3.48 -21.78 4.14
C ALA A 53 -2.14 -22.47 3.83
N GLY A 54 -1.75 -22.47 2.56
CA GLY A 54 -0.57 -23.18 2.06
C GLY A 54 0.76 -22.67 2.65
N LYS A 55 1.78 -23.51 2.54
CA LYS A 55 3.12 -23.22 3.08
C LYS A 55 3.74 -22.01 2.39
N VAL A 56 4.36 -21.13 3.16
CA VAL A 56 5.23 -20.04 2.65
C VAL A 56 6.49 -20.69 2.04
N ILE A 57 6.71 -20.44 0.77
CA ILE A 57 7.86 -20.94 0.01
C ILE A 57 8.97 -19.89 -0.02
N ALA A 58 8.60 -18.62 -0.19
CA ALA A 58 9.54 -17.51 -0.21
C ALA A 58 8.90 -16.25 0.39
N LYS A 59 9.73 -15.41 1.01
CA LYS A 59 9.40 -14.04 1.37
C LYS A 59 9.95 -13.13 0.30
N VAL A 60 9.09 -12.33 -0.32
CA VAL A 60 9.48 -11.40 -1.39
C VAL A 60 9.77 -10.02 -0.81
N THR A 61 8.86 -9.51 0.00
CA THR A 61 9.02 -8.26 0.77
C THR A 61 8.49 -8.45 2.19
N GLU A 62 8.48 -7.39 3.00
CA GLU A 62 7.85 -7.43 4.34
C GLU A 62 6.32 -7.67 4.29
N ASN A 63 5.70 -7.39 3.16
CA ASN A 63 4.25 -7.44 2.99
C ASN A 63 3.79 -8.49 1.98
N LEU A 64 4.72 -9.14 1.25
CA LEU A 64 4.45 -10.07 0.17
C LEU A 64 5.21 -11.38 0.35
N ASP A 65 4.49 -12.48 0.45
CA ASP A 65 4.98 -13.86 0.46
C ASP A 65 4.62 -14.58 -0.85
N VAL A 66 5.37 -15.64 -1.16
CA VAL A 66 4.93 -16.69 -2.08
C VAL A 66 4.47 -17.90 -1.28
N ARG A 67 3.28 -18.40 -1.57
CA ARG A 67 2.70 -19.59 -0.94
C ARG A 67 2.39 -20.67 -1.98
N LYS A 68 2.53 -21.91 -1.56
CA LYS A 68 2.10 -23.07 -2.36
C LYS A 68 0.72 -23.53 -1.89
N GLU A 69 -0.25 -23.46 -2.78
CA GLU A 69 -1.64 -23.85 -2.54
C GLU A 69 -2.07 -24.83 -3.61
N ASN A 70 -2.45 -26.07 -3.23
CA ASN A 70 -2.91 -27.12 -4.16
C ASN A 70 -1.97 -27.36 -5.36
N GLY A 71 -0.66 -27.31 -5.12
CA GLY A 71 0.36 -27.50 -6.16
C GLY A 71 0.74 -26.25 -6.95
N SER A 72 -0.02 -25.17 -6.85
CA SER A 72 0.23 -23.90 -7.53
C SER A 72 0.93 -22.90 -6.60
N LEU A 73 1.70 -21.98 -7.18
CA LEU A 73 2.36 -20.90 -6.46
C LEU A 73 1.59 -19.61 -6.64
N HIS A 74 1.30 -18.95 -5.52
CA HIS A 74 0.55 -17.70 -5.46
C HIS A 74 1.31 -16.63 -4.67
N CYS A 75 1.16 -15.39 -5.06
CA CYS A 75 1.47 -14.25 -4.23
C CYS A 75 0.43 -14.12 -3.11
N ALA A 76 0.86 -13.78 -1.91
CA ALA A 76 -0.02 -13.66 -0.75
C ALA A 76 0.40 -12.51 0.15
N CYS A 77 -0.55 -11.89 0.81
CA CYS A 77 -0.25 -10.92 1.85
C CYS A 77 0.46 -11.62 3.02
N ALA A 78 1.66 -11.15 3.36
CA ALA A 78 2.46 -11.71 4.45
C ALA A 78 1.80 -11.57 5.84
N LYS A 79 0.83 -10.61 5.99
CA LYS A 79 0.17 -10.33 7.26
C LYS A 79 -1.07 -11.19 7.51
N CYS A 80 -1.90 -11.44 6.49
CA CYS A 80 -3.17 -12.15 6.67
C CYS A 80 -3.33 -13.36 5.74
N GLY A 81 -2.40 -13.60 4.83
CA GLY A 81 -2.46 -14.72 3.89
C GLY A 81 -3.47 -14.53 2.74
N ALA A 82 -4.05 -13.34 2.57
CA ALA A 82 -4.96 -13.10 1.46
C ALA A 82 -4.27 -13.38 0.12
N ASP A 83 -4.97 -14.09 -0.76
CA ASP A 83 -4.51 -14.42 -2.11
C ASP A 83 -4.38 -13.16 -2.96
N LEU A 84 -3.21 -12.92 -3.51
CA LEU A 84 -2.89 -11.82 -4.42
C LEU A 84 -2.55 -12.35 -5.83
N GLY A 85 -3.15 -13.50 -6.18
CA GLY A 85 -3.05 -14.11 -7.50
C GLY A 85 -1.87 -15.04 -7.71
N PRO A 86 -1.88 -15.80 -8.83
CA PRO A 86 -0.78 -16.64 -9.23
C PRO A 86 0.52 -15.85 -9.41
N ILE A 87 1.68 -16.46 -9.17
CA ILE A 87 2.98 -15.77 -9.31
C ILE A 87 3.28 -15.26 -10.72
N ARG A 88 2.55 -15.73 -11.72
CA ARG A 88 2.67 -15.30 -13.11
C ARG A 88 1.91 -14.01 -13.41
N ASP A 89 0.97 -13.65 -12.54
CA ASP A 89 0.16 -12.44 -12.67
C ASP A 89 0.86 -11.25 -12.00
N ASN A 90 0.38 -10.05 -12.29
CA ASN A 90 0.78 -8.88 -11.54
C ASN A 90 -0.01 -8.83 -10.23
N TYR A 91 0.62 -9.14 -9.10
CA TYR A 91 -0.03 -9.19 -7.79
C TYR A 91 -0.74 -7.88 -7.40
N LYS A 92 -0.30 -6.75 -7.94
CA LYS A 92 -0.92 -5.44 -7.69
C LYS A 92 -2.35 -5.36 -8.24
N GLU A 93 -2.66 -6.05 -9.34
CA GLU A 93 -4.00 -6.09 -9.94
C GLU A 93 -5.02 -6.80 -9.05
N HIS A 94 -4.56 -7.65 -8.13
CA HIS A 94 -5.38 -8.33 -7.13
C HIS A 94 -5.56 -7.50 -5.84
N CYS A 95 -4.85 -6.41 -5.69
CA CYS A 95 -4.96 -5.48 -4.57
C CYS A 95 -6.13 -4.50 -4.73
N VAL A 96 -6.44 -3.77 -3.68
CA VAL A 96 -7.27 -2.56 -3.75
C VAL A 96 -6.33 -1.40 -4.08
N MET A 97 -6.51 -0.79 -5.24
CA MET A 97 -5.70 0.35 -5.67
C MET A 97 -6.38 1.67 -5.29
N GLU A 98 -5.64 2.57 -4.68
CA GLU A 98 -5.97 3.99 -4.55
C GLU A 98 -5.01 4.81 -5.40
N GLU A 99 -5.53 5.61 -6.33
CA GLU A 99 -4.75 6.58 -7.09
C GLU A 99 -4.97 7.98 -6.51
N ARG A 100 -3.89 8.70 -6.26
CA ARG A 100 -3.88 10.03 -5.64
C ARG A 100 -2.97 10.97 -6.43
N GLU A 101 -3.13 12.27 -6.18
CA GLU A 101 -2.18 13.27 -6.67
C GLU A 101 -0.77 12.99 -6.13
N ILE A 102 0.25 13.31 -6.92
CA ILE A 102 1.65 13.05 -6.54
C ILE A 102 2.08 13.69 -5.22
N THR A 103 1.43 14.78 -4.83
CA THR A 103 1.66 15.44 -3.54
C THR A 103 1.29 14.58 -2.33
N ALA A 104 0.48 13.52 -2.52
CA ALA A 104 0.21 12.54 -1.46
C ALA A 104 1.42 11.65 -1.16
N ALA A 105 2.36 11.49 -2.10
CA ALA A 105 3.62 10.79 -1.86
C ALA A 105 4.56 11.62 -0.96
N ASN A 106 4.56 12.94 -1.19
CA ASN A 106 5.33 13.88 -0.37
C ASN A 106 4.71 15.29 -0.48
N PRO A 107 4.22 15.86 0.63
CA PRO A 107 3.59 17.20 0.63
C PRO A 107 4.55 18.34 0.25
N ASN A 108 5.85 18.08 0.22
CA ASN A 108 6.87 19.04 -0.21
C ASN A 108 7.18 18.98 -1.71
N ILE A 109 6.53 18.11 -2.47
CA ILE A 109 6.64 18.10 -3.92
C ILE A 109 6.04 19.41 -4.44
N GLY A 110 6.85 20.17 -5.20
CA GLY A 110 6.40 21.37 -5.87
C GLY A 110 5.48 21.09 -7.04
N ASP A 111 5.14 22.14 -7.78
CA ASP A 111 4.33 21.99 -9.00
C ASP A 111 5.10 21.16 -10.06
N TRP A 112 4.64 19.95 -10.27
CA TRP A 112 5.22 18.98 -11.18
C TRP A 112 5.25 19.46 -12.63
N LYS A 113 4.29 20.33 -13.04
CA LYS A 113 4.20 20.91 -14.39
C LYS A 113 5.42 21.70 -14.81
N ARG A 114 6.28 22.07 -13.85
CA ARG A 114 7.54 22.75 -14.13
C ARG A 114 8.64 21.83 -14.63
N TYR A 115 8.45 20.51 -14.51
CA TYR A 115 9.51 19.51 -14.72
C TYR A 115 9.15 18.42 -15.72
N ILE A 116 7.85 18.13 -15.84
CA ILE A 116 7.34 17.04 -16.68
C ILE A 116 6.02 17.45 -17.36
N ASP A 117 5.80 16.95 -18.56
CA ASP A 117 4.61 17.24 -19.36
C ASP A 117 3.43 16.34 -19.02
N ASP A 118 3.70 15.09 -18.60
CA ASP A 118 2.68 14.11 -18.24
C ASP A 118 2.28 14.21 -16.78
N LYS A 119 0.99 14.03 -16.47
CA LYS A 119 0.47 14.06 -15.11
C LYS A 119 1.00 12.88 -14.29
N PRO A 120 1.84 13.11 -13.25
CA PRO A 120 2.25 12.04 -12.35
C PRO A 120 1.16 11.76 -11.33
N VAL A 121 1.01 10.49 -10.99
CA VAL A 121 0.10 10.01 -9.95
C VAL A 121 0.86 9.16 -8.95
N PHE A 122 0.31 9.09 -7.74
CA PHE A 122 0.77 8.21 -6.68
C PHE A 122 -0.26 7.11 -6.46
N ARG A 123 0.11 5.86 -6.78
CA ARG A 123 -0.73 4.69 -6.62
C ARG A 123 -0.29 3.91 -5.39
N GLN A 124 -1.25 3.52 -4.59
CA GLN A 124 -1.06 2.69 -3.41
C GLN A 124 -1.90 1.42 -3.53
N PHE A 125 -1.26 0.28 -3.28
CA PHE A 125 -1.88 -1.03 -3.40
C PHE A 125 -2.05 -1.64 -2.03
N TYR A 126 -3.30 -1.90 -1.65
CA TYR A 126 -3.65 -2.42 -0.34
C TYR A 126 -4.14 -3.85 -0.41
N CYS A 127 -3.78 -4.64 0.58
CA CYS A 127 -4.29 -6.00 0.72
C CYS A 127 -5.82 -6.00 0.83
N PRO A 128 -6.53 -6.73 -0.04
CA PRO A 128 -8.00 -6.77 -0.02
C PRO A 128 -8.56 -7.42 1.27
N GLY A 129 -7.77 -8.23 1.97
CA GLY A 129 -8.20 -8.93 3.18
C GLY A 129 -7.99 -8.14 4.48
N CYS A 130 -6.89 -7.39 4.62
CA CYS A 130 -6.58 -6.70 5.87
C CYS A 130 -6.30 -5.20 5.73
N GLY A 131 -6.36 -4.64 4.50
CA GLY A 131 -6.13 -3.23 4.23
C GLY A 131 -4.69 -2.74 4.50
N ALA A 132 -3.74 -3.65 4.70
CA ALA A 132 -2.33 -3.29 4.84
C ALA A 132 -1.78 -2.82 3.48
N LEU A 133 -0.92 -1.80 3.50
CA LEU A 133 -0.19 -1.39 2.30
C LEU A 133 0.74 -2.53 1.88
N VAL A 134 0.61 -2.95 0.64
CA VAL A 134 1.46 -3.99 0.02
C VAL A 134 2.58 -3.34 -0.76
N GLU A 135 2.24 -2.36 -1.61
CA GLU A 135 3.19 -1.64 -2.46
C GLU A 135 2.67 -0.26 -2.82
N ASN A 136 3.55 0.60 -3.30
CA ASN A 136 3.21 1.88 -3.89
C ASN A 136 4.08 2.14 -5.12
N GLU A 137 3.57 2.97 -6.04
CA GLU A 137 4.31 3.39 -7.22
C GLU A 137 3.99 4.84 -7.59
N VAL A 138 4.96 5.49 -8.22
CA VAL A 138 4.76 6.74 -8.94
C VAL A 138 4.74 6.40 -10.42
N ALA A 139 3.68 6.80 -11.11
CA ALA A 139 3.45 6.51 -12.51
C ALA A 139 2.89 7.74 -13.23
N ARG A 140 2.81 7.72 -14.56
CA ARG A 140 1.95 8.64 -15.30
C ARG A 140 0.51 8.16 -15.19
N ALA A 141 -0.44 9.09 -15.21
CA ALA A 141 -1.86 8.75 -15.05
C ALA A 141 -2.35 7.70 -16.06
N ASP A 142 -1.84 7.75 -17.29
CA ASP A 142 -2.26 6.88 -18.40
C ASP A 142 -1.44 5.57 -18.49
N ASP A 143 -0.41 5.40 -17.66
CA ASP A 143 0.39 4.17 -17.67
C ASP A 143 -0.38 3.00 -17.01
N PRO A 144 -0.23 1.77 -17.54
CA PRO A 144 -0.72 0.58 -16.85
C PRO A 144 -0.02 0.39 -15.50
N VAL A 145 -0.60 -0.44 -14.64
CA VAL A 145 0.05 -0.83 -13.38
C VAL A 145 1.37 -1.53 -13.67
N LEU A 146 2.46 -1.01 -13.12
CA LEU A 146 3.79 -1.53 -13.34
C LEU A 146 3.91 -2.95 -12.75
N ARG A 147 4.39 -3.89 -13.57
CA ARG A 147 4.83 -5.19 -13.10
C ARG A 147 6.30 -5.10 -12.68
N ASP A 148 6.54 -4.88 -11.40
CA ASP A 148 7.87 -4.62 -10.82
C ASP A 148 8.56 -5.88 -10.30
N ILE A 149 7.81 -6.96 -10.08
CA ILE A 149 8.34 -8.22 -9.58
C ILE A 149 8.04 -9.35 -10.57
N GLU A 150 9.08 -10.02 -11.02
CA GLU A 150 8.99 -11.25 -11.79
C GLU A 150 9.73 -12.36 -11.05
N LEU A 151 8.98 -13.36 -10.58
CA LEU A 151 9.53 -14.44 -9.77
C LEU A 151 9.88 -15.65 -10.64
N GLN A 152 11.14 -16.06 -10.60
CA GLN A 152 11.63 -17.31 -11.19
C GLN A 152 11.95 -18.27 -10.04
N LEU A 153 11.01 -19.14 -9.70
CA LEU A 153 11.19 -20.18 -8.70
C LEU A 153 11.47 -21.50 -9.42
N HIS A 154 12.68 -22.02 -9.20
CA HIS A 154 13.17 -23.29 -9.74
C HIS A 154 12.83 -24.46 -8.81
#